data_7562c398b431446f8fa98fd68a7b35c2
#
_entry.id   7562c398b431446f8fa98fd68a7b35c2
#
_cell.length_a   1.000
_cell.length_b   1.000
_cell.length_c   1.000
_cell.angle_alpha   90.00
_cell.angle_beta   90.00
_cell.angle_gamma   90.00
#
_symmetry.space_group_name_H-M   'P 1'
#
loop_
_entity.id
_entity.type
_entity.pdbx_description
1 polymer ?
#
loop_
_entity_poly.entity_id
_entity_poly.type
_entity_poly.pdbx_seq_one_letter_code
_entity_poly.pdbx_strand_id
1 'polypeptide(L)'
;MNGKILAAGAVAVAVAGTTVGFGLGGAYASGKGGKPKPQKGTIWAVVNSDGTLARNSKDITGVVHVATGQYRVFARGDVRNCAYEATAGAVGLSAPPRTYADVAQGFFDARSAFVETYDSTGTRVDSDFYLTILC
;
A
#
# COMPACT_ATOMS: atom_id res chain seq x y z
N MET A 1 -11.44 -42.82 -56.67
CA MET A 1 -11.72 -41.41 -56.40
C MET A 1 -11.03 -41.05 -55.07
N ASN A 2 -9.99 -40.23 -55.19
CA ASN A 2 -9.09 -39.95 -54.04
C ASN A 2 -9.60 -38.78 -53.25
N GLY A 3 -10.11 -39.05 -52.09
CA GLY A 3 -10.40 -38.00 -51.07
C GLY A 3 -9.16 -37.74 -50.20
N LYS A 4 -8.47 -36.65 -50.43
CA LYS A 4 -7.40 -36.18 -49.53
C LYS A 4 -8.03 -35.51 -48.35
N ILE A 5 -7.84 -36.12 -47.19
CA ILE A 5 -8.18 -35.50 -45.91
C ILE A 5 -7.05 -34.51 -45.56
N LEU A 6 -7.37 -33.22 -45.58
CA LEU A 6 -6.49 -32.17 -45.09
C LEU A 6 -6.56 -32.17 -43.58
N ALA A 7 -5.48 -32.54 -42.95
CA ALA A 7 -5.30 -32.39 -41.53
C ALA A 7 -5.19 -30.89 -41.21
N ALA A 8 -6.18 -30.36 -40.53
CA ALA A 8 -6.12 -29.03 -39.96
C ALA A 8 -5.15 -29.03 -38.78
N GLY A 9 -3.99 -28.41 -38.96
CA GLY A 9 -3.03 -28.18 -37.88
C GLY A 9 -3.61 -27.20 -36.90
N ALA A 10 -3.84 -27.63 -35.68
CA ALA A 10 -4.17 -26.76 -34.59
C ALA A 10 -2.91 -25.95 -34.23
N VAL A 11 -2.92 -24.67 -34.56
CA VAL A 11 -1.92 -23.73 -34.05
C VAL A 11 -2.29 -23.44 -32.59
N ALA A 12 -1.58 -24.05 -31.69
CA ALA A 12 -1.63 -23.65 -30.29
C ALA A 12 -0.93 -22.30 -30.15
N VAL A 13 -1.71 -21.23 -30.11
CA VAL A 13 -1.21 -19.94 -29.70
C VAL A 13 -0.99 -20.04 -28.19
N ALA A 14 0.24 -20.26 -27.77
CA ALA A 14 0.66 -20.03 -26.39
C ALA A 14 0.60 -18.54 -26.17
N VAL A 15 -0.51 -18.06 -25.63
CA VAL A 15 -0.59 -16.74 -25.02
C VAL A 15 0.27 -16.84 -23.76
N ALA A 16 1.51 -16.40 -23.86
CA ALA A 16 2.30 -16.08 -22.68
C ALA A 16 1.58 -14.92 -21.98
N GLY A 17 0.64 -15.26 -21.13
CA GLY A 17 0.02 -14.33 -20.22
C GLY A 17 1.10 -13.85 -19.28
N THR A 18 1.70 -12.71 -19.59
CA THR A 18 2.37 -11.93 -18.58
C THR A 18 1.29 -11.45 -17.64
N THR A 19 1.00 -12.24 -16.62
CA THR A 19 0.27 -11.77 -15.47
C THR A 19 1.14 -10.70 -14.86
N VAL A 20 0.86 -9.44 -15.21
CA VAL A 20 1.33 -8.31 -14.42
C VAL A 20 0.61 -8.46 -13.09
N GLY A 21 1.19 -9.24 -12.20
CA GLY A 21 0.72 -9.37 -10.85
C GLY A 21 0.92 -8.02 -10.19
N PHE A 22 -0.14 -7.25 -10.09
CA PHE A 22 -0.21 -6.20 -9.09
C PHE A 22 -0.28 -6.88 -7.73
N GLY A 23 0.86 -7.44 -7.30
CA GLY A 23 1.01 -8.04 -6.01
C GLY A 23 1.01 -6.96 -4.95
N LEU A 24 -0.17 -6.58 -4.47
CA LEU A 24 -0.36 -5.69 -3.32
C LEU A 24 0.25 -6.24 -2.02
N GLY A 25 0.98 -7.30 -2.07
CA GLY A 25 1.65 -7.89 -0.94
C GLY A 25 2.97 -8.58 -1.28
N GLY A 26 3.21 -8.88 -2.56
CA GLY A 26 4.34 -9.70 -2.97
C GLY A 26 5.72 -9.09 -2.71
N ALA A 27 5.85 -7.76 -2.77
CA ALA A 27 7.12 -7.08 -2.53
C ALA A 27 7.56 -7.11 -1.05
N TYR A 28 6.65 -7.38 -0.14
CA TYR A 28 6.89 -7.37 1.30
C TYR A 28 6.81 -8.77 1.94
N ALA A 29 6.38 -9.75 1.21
CA ALA A 29 6.42 -11.15 1.60
C ALA A 29 7.83 -11.71 1.39
N SER A 30 8.77 -11.30 2.20
CA SER A 30 10.10 -11.87 2.18
C SER A 30 10.13 -13.18 2.91
N GLY A 31 10.30 -14.24 2.16
CA GLY A 31 10.99 -15.43 2.53
C GLY A 31 10.51 -16.20 3.76
N LYS A 32 10.38 -17.49 3.61
CA LYS A 32 10.35 -18.52 4.66
C LYS A 32 9.50 -18.18 5.89
N GLY A 33 8.19 -18.29 5.78
CA GLY A 33 7.18 -18.72 6.74
C GLY A 33 7.22 -18.27 8.21
N GLY A 34 8.12 -17.39 8.61
CA GLY A 34 8.20 -16.87 9.97
C GLY A 34 7.20 -15.74 10.20
N LYS A 35 6.55 -15.75 11.36
CA LYS A 35 5.77 -14.59 11.78
C LYS A 35 6.67 -13.35 11.83
N PRO A 36 6.22 -12.18 11.34
CA PRO A 36 7.01 -10.97 11.44
C PRO A 36 7.32 -10.67 12.91
N LYS A 37 8.54 -10.24 13.18
CA LYS A 37 8.92 -9.82 14.54
C LYS A 37 8.13 -8.57 14.91
N PRO A 38 7.72 -8.41 16.19
CA PRO A 38 7.08 -7.20 16.66
C PRO A 38 7.93 -5.97 16.35
N GLN A 39 7.29 -4.91 15.87
CA GLN A 39 7.93 -3.60 15.73
C GLN A 39 8.19 -3.03 17.12
N LYS A 40 9.26 -2.25 17.28
CA LYS A 40 9.60 -1.59 18.54
C LYS A 40 9.86 -0.11 18.29
N GLY A 41 9.48 0.69 19.28
CA GLY A 41 9.72 2.13 19.30
C GLY A 41 8.77 2.89 18.39
N THR A 42 9.05 4.17 18.21
CA THR A 42 8.26 5.06 17.36
C THR A 42 8.76 5.02 15.94
N ILE A 43 7.88 4.76 15.01
CA ILE A 43 8.14 4.87 13.58
C ILE A 43 7.16 5.87 12.96
N TRP A 44 7.57 6.53 11.88
CA TRP A 44 6.78 7.59 11.28
C TRP A 44 6.99 7.69 9.76
N ALA A 45 6.00 8.24 9.08
CA ALA A 45 6.03 8.54 7.66
C ALA A 45 5.36 9.89 7.37
N VAL A 46 5.88 10.58 6.38
CA VAL A 46 5.26 11.73 5.74
C VAL A 46 4.98 11.34 4.30
N VAL A 47 3.72 11.35 3.92
CA VAL A 47 3.22 10.80 2.66
C VAL A 47 2.59 11.90 1.82
N ASN A 48 2.99 11.97 0.55
CA ASN A 48 2.35 12.84 -0.43
C ASN A 48 0.98 12.29 -0.83
N SER A 49 0.11 13.16 -1.30
CA SER A 49 -1.25 12.82 -1.76
C SER A 49 -1.29 11.77 -2.87
N ASP A 50 -0.22 11.64 -3.64
CA ASP A 50 -0.07 10.60 -4.67
C ASP A 50 0.39 9.24 -4.14
N GLY A 51 0.62 9.12 -2.82
CA GLY A 51 1.08 7.89 -2.18
C GLY A 51 2.60 7.70 -2.22
N THR A 52 3.38 8.69 -2.56
CA THR A 52 4.84 8.63 -2.45
C THR A 52 5.32 9.04 -1.06
N LEU A 53 6.39 8.41 -0.57
CA LEU A 53 7.04 8.79 0.68
C LEU A 53 7.87 10.06 0.46
N ALA A 54 7.53 11.13 1.19
CA ALA A 54 8.34 12.33 1.22
C ALA A 54 9.49 12.22 2.22
N ARG A 55 9.21 11.70 3.40
CA ARG A 55 10.18 11.43 4.48
C ARG A 55 9.65 10.30 5.36
N ASN A 56 10.54 9.53 5.95
CA ASN A 56 10.13 8.44 6.85
C ASN A 56 11.28 7.99 7.76
N SER A 57 10.92 7.32 8.83
CA SER A 57 11.88 6.56 9.63
C SER A 57 12.35 5.31 8.87
N LYS A 58 13.52 4.79 9.23
CA LYS A 58 14.17 3.64 8.57
C LYS A 58 13.32 2.36 8.55
N ASP A 59 12.37 2.25 9.47
CA ASP A 59 11.54 1.06 9.62
C ASP A 59 10.19 1.14 8.87
N ILE A 60 9.92 2.25 8.20
CA ILE A 60 8.89 2.32 7.16
C ILE A 60 9.49 1.82 5.86
N THR A 61 8.85 0.85 5.24
CA THR A 61 9.37 0.16 4.05
C THR A 61 8.69 0.57 2.75
N GLY A 62 7.53 1.20 2.83
CA GLY A 62 6.83 1.69 1.66
C GLY A 62 5.42 2.16 1.95
N VAL A 63 4.79 2.68 0.92
CA VAL A 63 3.39 3.07 0.92
C VAL A 63 2.75 2.68 -0.40
N VAL A 64 1.49 2.34 -0.38
CA VAL A 64 0.67 2.09 -1.58
C VAL A 64 -0.57 2.97 -1.51
N HIS A 65 -0.78 3.76 -2.56
CA HIS A 65 -2.03 4.47 -2.81
C HIS A 65 -3.05 3.46 -3.36
N VAL A 66 -4.02 3.08 -2.55
CA VAL A 66 -4.97 1.99 -2.86
C VAL A 66 -6.11 2.50 -3.73
N ALA A 67 -6.65 3.65 -3.37
CA ALA A 67 -7.74 4.34 -4.07
C ALA A 67 -7.76 5.79 -3.60
N THR A 68 -8.65 6.62 -4.14
CA THR A 68 -8.81 8.01 -3.73
C THR A 68 -8.96 8.13 -2.21
N GLY A 69 -8.07 8.86 -1.56
CA GLY A 69 -8.04 9.04 -0.12
C GLY A 69 -7.75 7.77 0.68
N GLN A 70 -7.16 6.74 0.09
CA GLN A 70 -6.87 5.48 0.77
C GLN A 70 -5.42 5.07 0.56
N TYR A 71 -4.72 4.83 1.64
CA TYR A 71 -3.29 4.51 1.64
C TYR A 71 -3.00 3.35 2.58
N ARG A 72 -2.03 2.54 2.19
CA ARG A 72 -1.47 1.51 3.07
C ARG A 72 0.01 1.79 3.25
N VAL A 73 0.42 1.98 4.51
CA VAL A 73 1.80 2.24 4.88
C VAL A 73 2.38 0.99 5.53
N PHE A 74 3.55 0.56 5.07
CA PHE A 74 4.19 -0.67 5.50
C PHE A 74 5.37 -0.39 6.43
N ALA A 75 5.42 -1.14 7.52
CA ALA A 75 6.52 -1.18 8.46
C ALA A 75 7.38 -2.44 8.27
N ARG A 76 8.58 -2.42 8.81
CA ARG A 76 9.47 -3.59 8.79
C ARG A 76 8.97 -4.71 9.70
N GLY A 77 8.42 -4.37 10.87
CA GLY A 77 7.94 -5.31 11.88
C GLY A 77 6.41 -5.35 11.98
N ASP A 78 5.93 -6.26 12.83
CA ASP A 78 4.51 -6.40 13.16
C ASP A 78 4.05 -5.23 14.01
N VAL A 79 3.05 -4.49 13.54
CA VAL A 79 2.51 -3.29 14.17
C VAL A 79 1.12 -3.48 14.78
N ARG A 80 0.59 -4.69 14.81
CA ARG A 80 -0.78 -4.96 15.27
C ARG A 80 -1.06 -4.55 16.72
N ASN A 81 -0.03 -4.56 17.56
CA ASN A 81 -0.14 -4.18 18.96
C ASN A 81 0.36 -2.75 19.24
N CYS A 82 0.49 -1.93 18.21
CA CYS A 82 0.94 -0.55 18.30
C CYS A 82 -0.24 0.43 18.29
N ALA A 83 -0.02 1.64 18.79
CA ALA A 83 -0.95 2.75 18.62
C ALA A 83 -0.64 3.51 17.35
N TYR A 84 -1.67 4.08 16.72
CA TYR A 84 -1.55 4.80 15.46
C TYR A 84 -2.10 6.20 15.59
N GLU A 85 -1.41 7.16 14.99
CA GLU A 85 -1.88 8.53 14.82
C GLU A 85 -1.65 8.95 13.37
N ALA A 86 -2.67 9.52 12.74
CA ALA A 86 -2.54 10.13 11.42
C ALA A 86 -3.14 11.53 11.43
N THR A 87 -2.47 12.45 10.75
CA THR A 87 -2.90 13.84 10.63
C THR A 87 -2.71 14.29 9.19
N ALA A 88 -3.74 14.85 8.58
CA ALA A 88 -3.59 15.51 7.30
C ALA A 88 -2.74 16.78 7.47
N GLY A 89 -1.82 17.01 6.53
CA GLY A 89 -0.91 18.14 6.61
C GLY A 89 -0.10 18.28 5.34
N ALA A 90 0.35 19.49 5.05
CA ALA A 90 1.17 19.75 3.87
C ALA A 90 2.60 19.21 4.05
N VAL A 91 3.11 18.51 3.05
CA VAL A 91 4.47 17.97 3.05
C VAL A 91 5.53 19.08 2.94
N GLY A 92 5.22 20.16 2.29
CA GLY A 92 6.10 21.29 2.06
C GLY A 92 5.74 22.55 2.84
N LEU A 93 6.25 23.69 2.40
CA LEU A 93 6.00 25.02 2.98
C LEU A 93 4.68 25.64 2.49
N SER A 94 3.67 24.85 2.23
CA SER A 94 2.34 25.32 1.81
C SER A 94 1.37 25.40 3.00
N ALA A 95 0.27 26.08 2.80
CA ALA A 95 -0.80 26.11 3.80
C ALA A 95 -1.32 24.68 4.05
N PRO A 96 -1.63 24.31 5.30
CA PRO A 96 -2.20 23.02 5.60
C PRO A 96 -3.49 22.79 4.80
N PRO A 97 -3.71 21.59 4.26
CA PRO A 97 -4.97 21.25 3.63
C PRO A 97 -6.10 21.28 4.66
N ARG A 98 -7.30 21.64 4.22
CA ARG A 98 -8.51 21.55 5.07
C ARG A 98 -9.10 20.14 5.00
N THR A 99 -8.29 19.18 5.33
CA THR A 99 -8.59 17.75 5.27
C THR A 99 -8.29 17.12 6.61
N TYR A 100 -8.81 15.94 6.84
CA TYR A 100 -8.46 15.15 8.02
C TYR A 100 -8.09 13.73 7.61
N ALA A 101 -7.41 13.02 8.50
CA ALA A 101 -6.97 11.65 8.29
C ALA A 101 -7.43 10.75 9.43
N ASP A 102 -7.93 9.57 9.07
CA ASP A 102 -8.20 8.48 9.98
C ASP A 102 -7.18 7.37 9.76
N VAL A 103 -6.88 6.61 10.79
CA VAL A 103 -5.93 5.50 10.71
C VAL A 103 -6.43 4.28 11.46
N ALA A 104 -6.19 3.12 10.89
CA ALA A 104 -6.43 1.82 11.50
C ALA A 104 -5.28 0.86 11.21
N GLN A 105 -5.28 -0.26 11.88
CA GLN A 105 -4.44 -1.38 11.51
C GLN A 105 -4.75 -1.83 10.08
N GLY A 106 -3.72 -2.15 9.31
CA GLY A 106 -3.91 -2.66 7.94
C GLY A 106 -4.55 -4.06 7.93
N PHE A 107 -5.50 -4.29 7.04
CA PHE A 107 -6.33 -5.50 7.03
C PHE A 107 -5.51 -6.72 6.65
N PHE A 108 -4.76 -6.90 5.77
CA PHE A 108 -4.21 -8.16 5.28
C PHE A 108 -2.72 -8.39 5.60
N ASP A 109 -2.08 -7.44 6.25
CA ASP A 109 -0.67 -7.53 6.59
C ASP A 109 -0.44 -6.96 8.00
N ALA A 110 0.08 -7.80 8.87
CA ALA A 110 0.46 -7.45 10.24
C ALA A 110 1.46 -6.29 10.32
N ARG A 111 2.12 -5.96 9.23
CA ARG A 111 3.12 -4.89 9.12
C ARG A 111 2.57 -3.63 8.49
N SER A 112 1.27 -3.46 8.37
CA SER A 112 0.71 -2.30 7.71
C SER A 112 -0.26 -1.51 8.59
N ALA A 113 -0.31 -0.20 8.34
CA ALA A 113 -1.36 0.71 8.78
C ALA A 113 -2.17 1.15 7.55
N PHE A 114 -3.47 1.30 7.74
CA PHE A 114 -4.37 1.81 6.71
C PHE A 114 -4.79 3.23 7.07
N VAL A 115 -4.60 4.16 6.16
CA VAL A 115 -4.91 5.58 6.35
C VAL A 115 -5.95 6.00 5.32
N GLU A 116 -6.97 6.70 5.77
CA GLU A 116 -7.95 7.34 4.92
C GLU A 116 -7.92 8.86 5.11
N THR A 117 -8.03 9.60 4.02
CA THR A 117 -8.08 11.07 4.04
C THR A 117 -9.38 11.58 3.45
N TYR A 118 -9.93 12.63 4.08
CA TYR A 118 -11.25 13.18 3.78
C TYR A 118 -11.21 14.69 3.73
N ASP A 119 -12.09 15.27 2.94
CA ASP A 119 -12.38 16.72 3.01
C ASP A 119 -13.31 17.06 4.18
N SER A 120 -13.62 18.35 4.32
CA SER A 120 -14.49 18.85 5.40
C SER A 120 -15.95 18.36 5.30
N THR A 121 -16.35 17.77 4.18
CA THR A 121 -17.71 17.20 3.99
C THR A 121 -17.75 15.69 4.28
N GLY A 122 -16.62 15.07 4.58
CA GLY A 122 -16.51 13.63 4.79
C GLY A 122 -16.37 12.82 3.50
N THR A 123 -16.05 13.47 2.39
CA THR A 123 -15.77 12.81 1.12
C THR A 123 -14.29 12.45 1.04
N ARG A 124 -13.97 11.24 0.60
CA ARG A 124 -12.57 10.81 0.40
C ARG A 124 -11.90 11.67 -0.67
N VAL A 125 -10.75 12.22 -0.32
CA VAL A 125 -9.91 13.01 -1.21
C VAL A 125 -8.45 12.63 -0.98
N ASP A 126 -7.63 12.69 -2.02
CA ASP A 126 -6.19 12.52 -1.86
C ASP A 126 -5.62 13.74 -1.12
N SER A 127 -4.90 13.49 -0.06
CA SER A 127 -4.27 14.53 0.76
C SER A 127 -2.93 14.04 1.29
N ASP A 128 -1.99 14.96 1.43
CA ASP A 128 -0.77 14.72 2.18
C ASP A 128 -1.11 14.43 3.64
N PHE A 129 -0.34 13.56 4.28
CA PHE A 129 -0.54 13.23 5.68
C PHE A 129 0.75 12.84 6.39
N TYR A 130 0.69 12.92 7.70
CA TYR A 130 1.69 12.41 8.63
C TYR A 130 1.14 11.18 9.33
N LEU A 131 1.95 10.16 9.47
CA LEU A 131 1.63 8.95 10.22
C LEU A 131 2.68 8.72 11.29
N THR A 132 2.24 8.44 12.50
CA THR A 132 3.08 7.97 13.61
C THR A 132 2.53 6.63 14.11
N ILE A 133 3.40 5.67 14.32
CA ILE A 133 3.09 4.37 14.91
C ILE A 133 3.97 4.20 16.13
N LEU A 134 3.32 4.03 17.29
CA LEU A 134 3.96 3.90 18.59
C LEU A 134 3.89 2.45 19.05
N CYS A 135 4.99 1.82 19.10
CA CYS A 135 5.17 0.45 19.57
C CYS A 135 5.98 0.46 20.90
#